data_0e4d50beb945d09ea802ba18fa9d195c
#
_entry.id   0e4d50beb945d09ea802ba18fa9d195c
#
_cell.length_a   1.000
_cell.length_b   1.000
_cell.length_c   1.000
_cell.angle_alpha   90.00
_cell.angle_beta   90.00
_cell.angle_gamma   90.00
#
_symmetry.space_group_name_H-M   'P 1'
#
loop_
_entity.id
_entity.type
_entity.pdbx_description
1 polymer ?
#
loop_
_entity_poly.entity_id
_entity_poly.type
_entity_poly.pdbx_seq_one_letter_code
_entity_poly.pdbx_strand_id
1 'polypeptide(L)'
;GNTVMIVEHHREVIALADHIVDMGPEAGINGGQIMYQGSYENLLKADTVTGRMLRTKTPMKMEYRKPTGWYQVEHAKLHNLKDLSVKLPLGVMTVIAGVAGSGKSSLMEYFMSQYPGEVISIRQKDIGINLRSTPATYLDIADAIRALFAKANHVAQAYFSFNSKGACPACQGKGVIISDMAYMDSIETVCEVCHGTRYSKEVLKYQYKGKNIAEVMDMTVRQAIQFFEDADFVKKLDTLVQVGLGYLHLNQSMTTLSGGELQRVKLASKLDERGQIFILDEPTDGLHLDDIRRLMKLFNRMTDQGNTLFIIEHSLDVMKDADYIVELGPGGGLAGGSLLFAGTPKEMLEAERSVTREYLRESL
;
A
#
# COMPACT_ATOMS: atom_id res chain seq x y z
N GLY A 1 2.30 -25.90 -28.74
CA GLY A 1 1.39 -25.41 -27.72
C GLY A 1 2.11 -25.22 -26.41
N ASN A 2 2.12 -23.96 -25.93
CA ASN A 2 2.64 -23.62 -24.61
C ASN A 2 1.46 -23.39 -23.66
N THR A 3 1.63 -23.75 -22.37
CA THR A 3 0.73 -23.33 -21.29
C THR A 3 1.31 -22.10 -20.63
N VAL A 4 0.51 -21.05 -20.48
CA VAL A 4 0.90 -19.81 -19.81
C VAL A 4 0.04 -19.69 -18.54
N MET A 5 0.68 -19.51 -17.39
CA MET A 5 0.03 -19.28 -16.12
C MET A 5 0.37 -17.86 -15.66
N ILE A 6 -0.66 -17.05 -15.37
CA ILE A 6 -0.53 -15.64 -15.00
C ILE A 6 -1.20 -15.44 -13.65
N VAL A 7 -0.54 -14.76 -12.72
CA VAL A 7 -1.15 -14.26 -11.48
C VAL A 7 -1.55 -12.81 -11.75
N GLU A 8 -2.84 -12.54 -11.70
CA GLU A 8 -3.38 -11.27 -12.21
C GLU A 8 -4.65 -10.82 -11.47
N HIS A 9 -4.92 -9.54 -11.48
CA HIS A 9 -6.08 -8.90 -10.85
C HIS A 9 -6.76 -7.86 -11.76
N HIS A 10 -6.18 -7.54 -12.92
CA HIS A 10 -6.77 -6.63 -13.90
C HIS A 10 -7.91 -7.30 -14.66
N ARG A 11 -9.05 -6.61 -14.73
CA ARG A 11 -10.30 -7.12 -15.34
C ARG A 11 -10.11 -7.58 -16.77
N GLU A 12 -9.40 -6.78 -17.56
CA GLU A 12 -9.16 -7.00 -18.98
C GLU A 12 -8.31 -8.25 -19.20
N VAL A 13 -7.31 -8.49 -18.37
CA VAL A 13 -6.44 -9.67 -18.48
C VAL A 13 -7.18 -10.93 -17.99
N ILE A 14 -7.93 -10.84 -16.88
CA ILE A 14 -8.77 -11.95 -16.39
C ILE A 14 -9.78 -12.37 -17.45
N ALA A 15 -10.37 -11.41 -18.19
CA ALA A 15 -11.35 -11.69 -19.24
C ALA A 15 -10.78 -12.45 -20.46
N LEU A 16 -9.46 -12.39 -20.69
CA LEU A 16 -8.77 -13.07 -21.79
C LEU A 16 -8.37 -14.52 -21.44
N ALA A 17 -8.50 -14.94 -20.17
CA ALA A 17 -8.06 -16.25 -19.75
C ALA A 17 -9.00 -17.37 -20.21
N ASP A 18 -8.44 -18.45 -20.76
CA ASP A 18 -9.19 -19.68 -21.11
C ASP A 18 -9.72 -20.38 -19.84
N HIS A 19 -8.94 -20.31 -18.76
CA HIS A 19 -9.26 -20.94 -17.48
C HIS A 19 -8.81 -20.08 -16.31
N ILE A 20 -9.68 -19.91 -15.32
CA ILE A 20 -9.44 -19.07 -14.14
C ILE A 20 -9.48 -19.93 -12.89
N VAL A 21 -8.53 -19.72 -11.98
CA VAL A 21 -8.51 -20.23 -10.62
C VAL A 21 -8.57 -19.04 -9.68
N ASP A 22 -9.72 -18.83 -9.03
CA ASP A 22 -9.94 -17.73 -8.07
C ASP A 22 -9.62 -18.22 -6.66
N MET A 23 -8.69 -17.57 -5.99
CA MET A 23 -8.23 -17.93 -4.65
C MET A 23 -8.68 -16.88 -3.63
N GLY A 24 -9.09 -17.37 -2.46
CA GLY A 24 -9.60 -16.51 -1.39
C GLY A 24 -9.93 -17.29 -0.13
N PRO A 25 -10.98 -16.86 0.63
CA PRO A 25 -11.81 -15.65 0.42
C PRO A 25 -11.10 -14.33 0.78
N GLU A 26 -10.10 -14.37 1.65
CA GLU A 26 -9.31 -13.23 2.12
C GLU A 26 -7.80 -13.49 1.95
N ALA A 27 -6.98 -12.55 2.42
CA ALA A 27 -5.53 -12.72 2.49
C ALA A 27 -5.10 -13.39 3.83
N GLY A 28 -3.85 -13.90 3.87
CA GLY A 28 -3.25 -14.49 5.05
C GLY A 28 -3.91 -15.82 5.47
N ILE A 29 -4.09 -16.02 6.78
CA ILE A 29 -4.62 -17.28 7.35
C ILE A 29 -6.06 -17.62 6.91
N ASN A 30 -6.81 -16.64 6.47
CA ASN A 30 -8.19 -16.79 5.96
C ASN A 30 -8.23 -16.99 4.44
N GLY A 31 -7.08 -17.01 3.78
CA GLY A 31 -6.94 -17.20 2.34
C GLY A 31 -6.51 -18.61 1.95
N GLY A 32 -5.96 -18.74 0.75
CA GLY A 32 -5.36 -19.98 0.26
C GLY A 32 -6.35 -21.06 -0.18
N GLN A 33 -7.65 -20.78 -0.25
CA GLN A 33 -8.68 -21.71 -0.71
C GLN A 33 -9.07 -21.39 -2.16
N ILE A 34 -9.37 -22.42 -2.95
CA ILE A 34 -9.94 -22.24 -4.29
C ILE A 34 -11.43 -21.91 -4.11
N MET A 35 -11.80 -20.68 -4.43
CA MET A 35 -13.17 -20.18 -4.36
C MET A 35 -13.96 -20.47 -5.63
N TYR A 36 -13.25 -20.50 -6.78
CA TYR A 36 -13.83 -20.81 -8.08
C TYR A 36 -12.76 -21.37 -9.01
N GLN A 37 -13.21 -22.23 -9.92
CA GLN A 37 -12.38 -22.75 -11.01
C GLN A 37 -13.26 -22.94 -12.25
N GLY A 38 -12.85 -22.36 -13.40
CA GLY A 38 -13.58 -22.49 -14.67
C GLY A 38 -13.38 -21.30 -15.61
N SER A 39 -14.36 -21.09 -16.51
CA SER A 39 -14.33 -20.01 -17.51
C SER A 39 -14.71 -18.66 -16.92
N TYR A 40 -14.31 -17.57 -17.60
CA TYR A 40 -14.68 -16.20 -17.22
C TYR A 40 -16.20 -15.99 -17.15
N GLU A 41 -16.96 -16.50 -18.11
CA GLU A 41 -18.42 -16.35 -18.13
C GLU A 41 -19.11 -16.97 -16.91
N ASN A 42 -18.60 -18.11 -16.43
CA ASN A 42 -19.11 -18.76 -15.24
C ASN A 42 -18.64 -18.09 -13.95
N LEU A 43 -17.41 -17.51 -13.92
CA LEU A 43 -16.95 -16.68 -12.82
C LEU A 43 -17.86 -15.46 -12.63
N LEU A 44 -18.31 -14.84 -13.71
CA LEU A 44 -19.27 -13.72 -13.64
C LEU A 44 -20.61 -14.12 -13.00
N LYS A 45 -20.98 -15.40 -12.97
CA LYS A 45 -22.21 -15.90 -12.32
C LYS A 45 -21.95 -16.40 -10.89
N ALA A 46 -20.68 -16.67 -10.54
CA ALA A 46 -20.29 -17.22 -9.26
C ALA A 46 -20.47 -16.21 -8.11
N ASP A 47 -20.84 -16.69 -6.94
CA ASP A 47 -20.95 -15.88 -5.73
C ASP A 47 -19.59 -15.81 -4.98
N THR A 48 -18.55 -15.38 -5.68
CA THR A 48 -17.24 -15.09 -5.13
C THR A 48 -17.02 -13.57 -5.04
N VAL A 49 -16.02 -13.14 -4.25
CA VAL A 49 -15.66 -11.73 -4.17
C VAL A 49 -15.26 -11.23 -5.55
N THR A 50 -14.39 -11.97 -6.26
CA THR A 50 -13.94 -11.66 -7.61
C THR A 50 -15.09 -11.58 -8.61
N GLY A 51 -15.99 -12.59 -8.61
CA GLY A 51 -17.15 -12.61 -9.49
C GLY A 51 -18.08 -11.41 -9.28
N ARG A 52 -18.37 -11.05 -8.03
CA ARG A 52 -19.15 -9.83 -7.70
C ARG A 52 -18.47 -8.56 -8.17
N MET A 53 -17.15 -8.43 -7.96
CA MET A 53 -16.38 -7.24 -8.34
C MET A 53 -16.29 -7.09 -9.86
N LEU A 54 -16.11 -8.17 -10.61
CA LEU A 54 -16.06 -8.14 -12.06
C LEU A 54 -17.43 -7.70 -12.69
N ARG A 55 -18.54 -8.08 -12.08
CA ARG A 55 -19.89 -7.63 -12.51
C ARG A 55 -20.18 -6.16 -12.20
N THR A 56 -19.52 -5.60 -11.18
CA THR A 56 -19.83 -4.27 -10.70
C THR A 56 -18.91 -3.25 -11.35
N LYS A 57 -19.44 -2.39 -12.20
CA LYS A 57 -18.70 -1.23 -12.71
C LYS A 57 -18.58 -0.16 -11.63
N THR A 58 -17.42 0.47 -11.53
CA THR A 58 -17.25 1.64 -10.70
C THR A 58 -17.89 2.84 -11.42
N PRO A 59 -18.87 3.52 -10.83
CA PRO A 59 -19.44 4.71 -11.43
C PRO A 59 -18.43 5.85 -11.43
N MET A 60 -18.56 6.77 -12.37
CA MET A 60 -17.82 8.02 -12.32
C MET A 60 -18.36 8.90 -11.20
N LYS A 61 -17.46 9.61 -10.49
CA LYS A 61 -17.79 10.59 -9.47
C LYS A 61 -18.69 11.69 -10.05
N MET A 62 -19.77 12.01 -9.35
CA MET A 62 -20.76 12.98 -9.83
C MET A 62 -20.41 14.41 -9.45
N GLU A 63 -19.78 14.60 -8.30
CA GLU A 63 -19.39 15.93 -7.77
C GLU A 63 -17.89 15.95 -7.46
N TYR A 64 -17.22 16.97 -7.93
CA TYR A 64 -15.78 17.17 -7.73
C TYR A 64 -15.54 18.23 -6.66
N ARG A 65 -14.55 17.98 -5.78
CA ARG A 65 -14.12 18.97 -4.81
C ARG A 65 -13.55 20.19 -5.53
N LYS A 66 -13.79 21.36 -4.98
CA LYS A 66 -13.17 22.60 -5.46
C LYS A 66 -11.76 22.70 -4.89
N PRO A 67 -10.75 23.01 -5.71
CA PRO A 67 -9.41 23.25 -5.22
C PRO A 67 -9.37 24.39 -4.19
N THR A 68 -8.61 24.22 -3.13
CA THR A 68 -8.35 25.28 -2.13
C THR A 68 -7.28 26.25 -2.60
N GLY A 69 -6.50 25.86 -3.62
CA GLY A 69 -5.43 26.65 -4.24
C GLY A 69 -4.88 25.95 -5.46
N TRP A 70 -3.89 26.56 -6.08
CA TRP A 70 -3.21 26.04 -7.26
C TRP A 70 -1.71 26.23 -7.13
N TYR A 71 -0.95 25.22 -7.49
CA TYR A 71 0.49 25.33 -7.68
C TYR A 71 0.83 25.34 -9.17
N GLN A 72 1.58 26.35 -9.61
CA GLN A 72 1.99 26.47 -11.00
C GLN A 72 3.34 25.80 -11.18
N VAL A 73 3.37 24.70 -11.93
CA VAL A 73 4.60 24.14 -12.49
C VAL A 73 4.89 24.88 -13.78
N GLU A 74 6.10 25.41 -13.90
CA GLU A 74 6.53 26.16 -15.09
C GLU A 74 7.81 25.58 -15.66
N HIS A 75 7.83 25.42 -16.97
CA HIS A 75 9.02 25.05 -17.74
C HIS A 75 9.78 23.83 -17.21
N ALA A 76 9.07 22.81 -16.75
CA ALA A 76 9.68 21.58 -16.21
C ALA A 76 10.44 20.82 -17.29
N LYS A 77 11.76 20.62 -17.07
CA LYS A 77 12.71 19.97 -17.95
C LYS A 77 13.51 18.91 -17.18
N LEU A 78 12.84 17.99 -16.56
CA LEU A 78 13.47 16.89 -15.82
C LEU A 78 13.27 15.58 -16.61
N HIS A 79 14.34 14.82 -16.82
CA HIS A 79 14.34 13.58 -17.58
C HIS A 79 13.71 13.76 -18.98
N ASN A 80 12.54 13.16 -19.23
CA ASN A 80 11.86 13.24 -20.53
C ASN A 80 10.81 14.35 -20.62
N LEU A 81 10.64 15.21 -19.60
CA LEU A 81 9.70 16.32 -19.66
C LEU A 81 10.11 17.36 -20.70
N LYS A 82 9.16 17.77 -21.55
CA LYS A 82 9.37 18.66 -22.70
C LYS A 82 8.89 20.06 -22.41
N ASP A 83 9.62 20.80 -21.57
CA ASP A 83 9.28 22.18 -21.22
C ASP A 83 7.82 22.32 -20.74
N LEU A 84 7.43 21.40 -19.83
CA LEU A 84 6.05 21.20 -19.42
C LEU A 84 5.64 22.28 -18.43
N SER A 85 4.49 22.92 -18.68
CA SER A 85 3.83 23.82 -17.76
C SER A 85 2.42 23.33 -17.46
N VAL A 86 2.05 23.24 -16.18
CA VAL A 86 0.73 22.74 -15.74
C VAL A 86 0.35 23.35 -14.38
N LYS A 87 -0.94 23.62 -14.17
CA LYS A 87 -1.50 23.99 -12.86
C LYS A 87 -1.94 22.73 -12.12
N LEU A 88 -1.42 22.53 -10.93
CA LEU A 88 -1.78 21.43 -10.04
C LEU A 88 -2.72 21.94 -8.95
N PRO A 89 -3.92 21.37 -8.80
CA PRO A 89 -4.88 21.79 -7.78
C PRO A 89 -4.47 21.28 -6.41
N LEU A 90 -4.65 22.10 -5.38
CA LEU A 90 -4.41 21.77 -3.97
C LEU A 90 -5.73 21.51 -3.24
N GLY A 91 -5.69 20.68 -2.18
CA GLY A 91 -6.86 20.32 -1.37
C GLY A 91 -7.84 19.37 -2.05
N VAL A 92 -7.42 18.69 -3.10
CA VAL A 92 -8.24 17.73 -3.87
C VAL A 92 -7.42 16.47 -4.19
N MET A 93 -8.09 15.42 -4.66
CA MET A 93 -7.47 14.20 -5.16
C MET A 93 -7.23 14.29 -6.66
N THR A 94 -5.96 14.36 -7.07
CA THR A 94 -5.53 14.45 -8.46
C THR A 94 -4.84 13.17 -8.89
N VAL A 95 -5.28 12.58 -9.99
CA VAL A 95 -4.59 11.45 -10.64
C VAL A 95 -3.65 11.96 -11.71
N ILE A 96 -2.38 11.55 -11.62
CA ILE A 96 -1.37 11.78 -12.66
C ILE A 96 -1.34 10.55 -13.56
N ALA A 97 -1.97 10.67 -14.73
CA ALA A 97 -2.22 9.60 -15.67
C ALA A 97 -1.23 9.60 -16.86
N GLY A 98 -1.25 8.56 -17.64
CA GLY A 98 -0.46 8.39 -18.87
C GLY A 98 0.24 7.05 -18.92
N VAL A 99 0.71 6.67 -20.12
CA VAL A 99 1.39 5.39 -20.35
C VAL A 99 2.69 5.27 -19.56
N ALA A 100 3.21 4.04 -19.43
CA ALA A 100 4.50 3.81 -18.78
C ALA A 100 5.61 4.64 -19.46
N GLY A 101 6.46 5.29 -18.65
CA GLY A 101 7.53 6.16 -19.17
C GLY A 101 7.07 7.52 -19.73
N SER A 102 5.80 7.92 -19.58
CA SER A 102 5.31 9.22 -20.08
C SER A 102 5.81 10.44 -19.30
N GLY A 103 6.48 10.25 -18.15
CA GLY A 103 7.04 11.35 -17.34
C GLY A 103 6.26 11.65 -16.06
N LYS A 104 5.30 10.79 -15.65
CA LYS A 104 4.49 10.98 -14.44
C LYS A 104 5.34 11.19 -13.17
N SER A 105 6.25 10.25 -12.91
CA SER A 105 7.15 10.33 -11.74
C SER A 105 8.10 11.51 -11.85
N SER A 106 8.57 11.84 -13.07
CA SER A 106 9.42 13.02 -13.32
C SER A 106 8.70 14.33 -13.01
N LEU A 107 7.39 14.44 -13.36
CA LEU A 107 6.58 15.62 -13.01
C LEU A 107 6.47 15.77 -11.47
N MET A 108 6.20 14.67 -10.76
CA MET A 108 6.07 14.72 -9.30
C MET A 108 7.43 14.97 -8.61
N GLU A 109 8.51 14.45 -9.15
CA GLU A 109 9.87 14.71 -8.68
C GLU A 109 10.25 16.19 -8.89
N TYR A 110 9.95 16.76 -10.05
CA TYR A 110 10.14 18.18 -10.32
C TYR A 110 9.29 19.02 -9.35
N PHE A 111 8.01 18.68 -9.17
CA PHE A 111 7.14 19.36 -8.21
C PHE A 111 7.74 19.34 -6.79
N MET A 112 8.17 18.19 -6.29
CA MET A 112 8.80 18.07 -4.96
C MET A 112 10.06 18.92 -4.82
N SER A 113 10.86 19.04 -5.88
CA SER A 113 12.09 19.84 -5.87
C SER A 113 11.84 21.35 -5.81
N GLN A 114 10.68 21.81 -6.28
CA GLN A 114 10.33 23.23 -6.38
C GLN A 114 9.32 23.69 -5.33
N TYR A 115 8.54 22.77 -4.76
CA TYR A 115 7.53 23.12 -3.78
C TYR A 115 8.17 23.55 -2.45
N PRO A 116 7.81 24.73 -1.89
CA PRO A 116 8.49 25.29 -0.71
C PRO A 116 8.07 24.63 0.62
N GLY A 117 7.01 23.80 0.61
CA GLY A 117 6.47 23.15 1.78
C GLY A 117 6.89 21.67 1.90
N GLU A 118 6.44 21.03 2.96
CA GLU A 118 6.66 19.61 3.16
C GLU A 118 5.75 18.77 2.24
N VAL A 119 6.32 17.73 1.64
CA VAL A 119 5.61 16.76 0.79
C VAL A 119 5.89 15.35 1.31
N ILE A 120 4.83 14.60 1.58
CA ILE A 120 4.91 13.22 2.01
C ILE A 120 4.89 12.31 0.78
N SER A 121 6.06 11.83 0.38
CA SER A 121 6.18 10.88 -0.73
C SER A 121 6.09 9.44 -0.22
N ILE A 122 5.20 8.66 -0.84
CA ILE A 122 4.95 7.24 -0.52
C ILE A 122 5.21 6.43 -1.78
N ARG A 123 6.45 5.95 -1.93
CA ARG A 123 6.92 5.11 -3.04
C ARG A 123 7.38 3.76 -2.52
N GLN A 124 7.36 2.74 -3.37
CA GLN A 124 7.82 1.40 -3.01
C GLN A 124 9.31 1.36 -2.62
N LYS A 125 10.15 2.24 -3.22
CA LYS A 125 11.61 2.23 -3.05
C LYS A 125 12.16 3.02 -1.85
N ASP A 126 11.34 3.87 -1.21
CA ASP A 126 11.83 4.86 -0.23
C ASP A 126 11.81 4.36 1.23
N ILE A 127 11.65 3.07 1.48
CA ILE A 127 11.52 2.55 2.83
C ILE A 127 12.84 1.91 3.25
N GLY A 128 13.58 2.60 4.12
CA GLY A 128 14.77 2.05 4.80
C GLY A 128 14.36 0.99 5.80
N ILE A 129 14.28 -0.25 5.37
CA ILE A 129 13.95 -1.42 6.19
C ILE A 129 15.16 -2.27 6.47
N ASN A 130 15.16 -2.94 7.62
CA ASN A 130 16.14 -3.95 7.98
C ASN A 130 15.42 -5.17 8.59
N LEU A 131 16.13 -6.25 8.83
CA LEU A 131 15.59 -7.51 9.37
C LEU A 131 14.89 -7.36 10.75
N ARG A 132 15.10 -6.25 11.44
CA ARG A 132 14.47 -5.95 12.73
C ARG A 132 13.24 -5.06 12.60
N SER A 133 13.00 -4.50 11.42
CA SER A 133 11.80 -3.70 11.13
C SER A 133 10.56 -4.60 11.05
N THR A 134 9.55 -4.27 11.84
CA THR A 134 8.23 -4.95 11.86
C THR A 134 7.12 -3.92 11.79
N PRO A 135 5.89 -4.28 11.40
CA PRO A 135 4.75 -3.35 11.46
C PRO A 135 4.59 -2.71 12.84
N ALA A 136 4.74 -3.50 13.92
CA ALA A 136 4.65 -2.98 15.28
C ALA A 136 5.75 -1.96 15.63
N THR A 137 6.99 -2.15 15.14
CA THR A 137 8.08 -1.19 15.39
C THR A 137 7.96 0.05 14.53
N TYR A 138 7.45 -0.09 13.31
CA TYR A 138 7.30 1.02 12.36
C TYR A 138 6.19 2.01 12.79
N LEU A 139 5.14 1.51 13.42
CA LEU A 139 4.01 2.30 13.92
C LEU A 139 4.13 2.68 15.41
N ASP A 140 5.29 2.49 16.03
CA ASP A 140 5.54 2.73 17.46
C ASP A 140 4.60 1.95 18.40
N ILE A 141 4.05 0.83 17.92
CA ILE A 141 3.18 -0.05 18.68
C ILE A 141 3.99 -0.97 19.61
N ALA A 142 5.16 -1.39 19.17
CA ALA A 142 6.03 -2.29 19.93
C ALA A 142 6.44 -1.70 21.30
N ASP A 143 6.66 -0.38 21.39
CA ASP A 143 7.00 0.30 22.65
C ASP A 143 5.85 0.26 23.63
N ALA A 144 4.62 0.48 23.18
CA ALA A 144 3.43 0.39 24.02
C ALA A 144 3.21 -1.04 24.53
N ILE A 145 3.38 -2.07 23.68
CA ILE A 145 3.30 -3.48 24.11
C ILE A 145 4.33 -3.78 25.19
N ARG A 146 5.60 -3.35 24.99
CA ARG A 146 6.68 -3.56 25.95
C ARG A 146 6.38 -2.88 27.29
N ALA A 147 5.80 -1.69 27.28
CA ALA A 147 5.41 -0.98 28.49
C ALA A 147 4.30 -1.72 29.28
N LEU A 148 3.31 -2.29 28.59
CA LEU A 148 2.25 -3.11 29.22
C LEU A 148 2.84 -4.35 29.91
N PHE A 149 3.75 -5.07 29.23
CA PHE A 149 4.42 -6.24 29.82
C PHE A 149 5.29 -5.85 31.02
N ALA A 150 6.07 -4.75 30.91
CA ALA A 150 6.90 -4.24 32.00
C ALA A 150 6.08 -3.90 33.24
N LYS A 151 4.95 -3.21 33.06
CA LYS A 151 4.04 -2.83 34.14
C LYS A 151 3.40 -4.05 34.79
N ALA A 152 2.93 -5.02 33.99
CA ALA A 152 2.25 -6.20 34.50
C ALA A 152 3.17 -7.14 35.29
N ASN A 153 4.46 -7.16 34.99
CA ASN A 153 5.43 -8.08 35.58
C ASN A 153 6.47 -7.41 36.51
N HIS A 154 6.37 -6.09 36.71
CA HIS A 154 7.31 -5.31 37.54
C HIS A 154 8.78 -5.47 37.15
N VAL A 155 9.07 -5.55 35.86
CA VAL A 155 10.42 -5.65 35.31
C VAL A 155 10.67 -4.53 34.29
N ALA A 156 11.96 -4.25 34.02
CA ALA A 156 12.31 -3.19 33.08
C ALA A 156 11.83 -3.49 31.66
N GLN A 157 11.32 -2.49 30.94
CA GLN A 157 10.79 -2.59 29.57
C GLN A 157 11.82 -3.19 28.57
N ALA A 158 13.11 -2.99 28.81
CA ALA A 158 14.19 -3.54 27.97
C ALA A 158 14.19 -5.08 27.90
N TYR A 159 13.62 -5.78 28.90
CA TYR A 159 13.47 -7.24 28.88
C TYR A 159 12.49 -7.71 27.80
N PHE A 160 11.54 -6.87 27.41
CA PHE A 160 10.54 -7.19 26.38
C PHE A 160 10.90 -6.68 24.99
N SER A 161 12.18 -6.33 24.77
CA SER A 161 12.69 -5.91 23.47
C SER A 161 13.63 -6.96 22.88
N PHE A 162 13.30 -7.48 21.71
CA PHE A 162 14.20 -8.36 20.97
C PHE A 162 15.44 -7.65 20.38
N ASN A 163 15.52 -6.32 20.53
CA ASN A 163 16.70 -5.52 20.18
C ASN A 163 17.57 -5.17 21.40
N SER A 164 17.26 -5.69 22.57
CA SER A 164 17.92 -5.37 23.85
C SER A 164 18.01 -6.61 24.73
N LYS A 165 17.77 -6.49 26.05
CA LYS A 165 17.92 -7.57 27.05
C LYS A 165 17.04 -8.80 26.79
N GLY A 166 15.93 -8.65 26.07
CA GLY A 166 15.04 -9.74 25.71
C GLY A 166 15.46 -10.55 24.48
N ALA A 167 16.52 -10.15 23.80
CA ALA A 167 16.97 -10.79 22.56
C ALA A 167 17.38 -12.25 22.76
N CYS A 168 17.06 -13.11 21.81
CA CYS A 168 17.65 -14.45 21.73
C CYS A 168 19.18 -14.33 21.58
N PRO A 169 19.97 -15.00 22.43
CA PRO A 169 21.43 -14.88 22.40
C PRO A 169 22.05 -15.44 21.11
N ALA A 170 21.42 -16.43 20.47
CA ALA A 170 21.94 -17.07 19.27
C ALA A 170 21.78 -16.18 18.02
N CYS A 171 20.58 -15.65 17.77
CA CYS A 171 20.31 -14.82 16.59
C CYS A 171 20.30 -13.32 16.89
N GLN A 172 20.58 -12.92 18.13
CA GLN A 172 20.59 -11.51 18.57
C GLN A 172 19.29 -10.75 18.19
N GLY A 173 18.15 -11.42 18.31
CA GLY A 173 16.85 -10.85 18.02
C GLY A 173 16.47 -10.77 16.54
N LYS A 174 17.25 -11.35 15.63
CA LYS A 174 16.91 -11.40 14.20
C LYS A 174 15.82 -12.43 13.88
N GLY A 175 15.71 -13.51 14.67
CA GLY A 175 14.83 -14.65 14.41
C GLY A 175 15.38 -15.65 13.40
N VAL A 176 16.39 -15.25 12.64
CA VAL A 176 17.07 -16.04 11.62
C VAL A 176 18.59 -16.01 11.84
N ILE A 177 19.26 -17.04 11.35
CA ILE A 177 20.72 -17.10 11.22
C ILE A 177 21.06 -16.89 9.74
N ILE A 178 21.93 -15.96 9.47
CA ILE A 178 22.40 -15.64 8.12
C ILE A 178 23.73 -16.36 7.94
N SER A 179 23.83 -17.21 6.94
CA SER A 179 25.05 -17.89 6.54
C SER A 179 25.54 -17.31 5.23
N ASP A 180 26.66 -16.57 5.29
CA ASP A 180 27.29 -16.01 4.10
C ASP A 180 28.06 -17.12 3.37
N MET A 181 27.74 -17.35 2.11
CA MET A 181 28.45 -18.27 1.23
C MET A 181 29.34 -17.48 0.26
N ALA A 182 30.60 -17.83 0.16
CA ALA A 182 31.66 -17.06 -0.52
C ALA A 182 31.40 -16.74 -2.01
N TYR A 183 30.41 -17.35 -2.68
CA TYR A 183 30.08 -17.14 -4.11
C TYR A 183 28.59 -17.28 -4.41
N MET A 184 27.73 -17.28 -3.38
CA MET A 184 26.27 -17.41 -3.52
C MET A 184 25.60 -16.38 -2.61
N ASP A 185 24.33 -16.10 -2.88
CA ASP A 185 23.51 -15.26 -2.00
C ASP A 185 23.47 -15.87 -0.58
N SER A 186 23.46 -15.02 0.44
CA SER A 186 23.37 -15.44 1.84
C SER A 186 22.08 -16.23 2.08
N ILE A 187 22.20 -17.36 2.77
CA ILE A 187 21.06 -18.20 3.12
C ILE A 187 20.57 -17.82 4.51
N GLU A 188 19.29 -17.49 4.61
CA GLU A 188 18.61 -17.24 5.88
C GLU A 188 17.93 -18.54 6.37
N THR A 189 18.27 -19.02 7.56
CA THR A 189 17.61 -20.16 8.21
C THR A 189 16.98 -19.70 9.52
N VAL A 190 15.81 -20.29 9.85
CA VAL A 190 15.13 -20.01 11.12
C VAL A 190 16.07 -20.38 12.29
N CYS A 191 16.18 -19.49 13.27
CA CYS A 191 17.03 -19.73 14.44
C CYS A 191 16.52 -20.92 15.26
N GLU A 192 17.32 -21.97 15.39
CA GLU A 192 16.96 -23.20 16.12
C GLU A 192 16.77 -22.99 17.64
N VAL A 193 17.34 -21.93 18.23
CA VAL A 193 17.23 -21.63 19.66
C VAL A 193 15.91 -20.98 20.03
N CYS A 194 15.47 -19.99 19.24
CA CYS A 194 14.22 -19.26 19.48
C CYS A 194 13.09 -19.61 18.52
N HIS A 195 13.33 -20.47 17.53
CA HIS A 195 12.35 -20.88 16.54
C HIS A 195 11.62 -19.69 15.86
N GLY A 196 12.38 -18.65 15.54
CA GLY A 196 11.85 -17.43 14.89
C GLY A 196 11.22 -16.40 15.82
N THR A 197 10.98 -16.70 17.10
CA THR A 197 10.31 -15.77 18.05
C THR A 197 11.13 -14.54 18.37
N ARG A 198 12.46 -14.54 18.13
CA ARG A 198 13.42 -13.46 18.42
C ARG A 198 13.76 -13.26 19.89
N TYR A 199 12.99 -13.84 20.81
CA TYR A 199 13.13 -13.65 22.27
C TYR A 199 13.92 -14.77 22.94
N SER A 200 14.55 -14.45 24.07
CA SER A 200 15.17 -15.45 24.94
C SER A 200 14.11 -16.26 25.71
N LYS A 201 14.42 -17.51 26.06
CA LYS A 201 13.52 -18.38 26.85
C LYS A 201 13.13 -17.80 28.20
N GLU A 202 13.97 -16.96 28.81
CA GLU A 202 13.71 -16.32 30.10
C GLU A 202 12.59 -15.29 30.00
N VAL A 203 12.57 -14.50 28.94
CA VAL A 203 11.55 -13.46 28.73
C VAL A 203 10.18 -14.08 28.46
N LEU A 204 10.12 -15.26 27.83
CA LEU A 204 8.86 -15.95 27.55
C LEU A 204 8.13 -16.47 28.78
N LYS A 205 8.76 -16.44 29.96
CA LYS A 205 8.08 -16.78 31.24
C LYS A 205 7.13 -15.69 31.73
N TYR A 206 7.34 -14.45 31.30
CA TYR A 206 6.50 -13.30 31.65
C TYR A 206 5.25 -13.25 30.79
N GLN A 207 4.12 -12.94 31.40
CA GLN A 207 2.84 -12.94 30.72
C GLN A 207 2.07 -11.63 30.94
N TYR A 208 1.25 -11.29 29.96
CA TYR A 208 0.23 -10.27 30.00
C TYR A 208 -1.08 -10.86 29.47
N LYS A 209 -2.15 -10.82 30.29
CA LYS A 209 -3.46 -11.46 29.98
C LYS A 209 -3.31 -12.93 29.51
N GLY A 210 -2.41 -13.69 30.17
CA GLY A 210 -2.20 -15.12 29.90
C GLY A 210 -1.38 -15.43 28.66
N LYS A 211 -0.77 -14.43 27.99
CA LYS A 211 0.10 -14.62 26.82
C LYS A 211 1.47 -14.03 27.07
N ASN A 212 2.53 -14.70 26.57
CA ASN A 212 3.88 -14.15 26.57
C ASN A 212 4.08 -13.14 25.43
N ILE A 213 5.21 -12.41 25.47
CA ILE A 213 5.49 -11.35 24.48
C ILE A 213 5.59 -11.89 23.04
N ALA A 214 6.11 -13.11 22.84
CA ALA A 214 6.21 -13.69 21.50
C ALA A 214 4.83 -14.05 20.94
N GLU A 215 3.95 -14.63 21.77
CA GLU A 215 2.57 -14.93 21.37
C GLU A 215 1.76 -13.66 21.05
N VAL A 216 1.97 -12.58 21.77
CA VAL A 216 1.33 -11.29 21.47
C VAL A 216 1.88 -10.69 20.19
N MET A 217 3.19 -10.71 20.00
CA MET A 217 3.83 -10.20 18.80
C MET A 217 3.52 -11.05 17.56
N ASP A 218 3.16 -12.32 17.74
CA ASP A 218 2.73 -13.21 16.66
C ASP A 218 1.26 -13.07 16.28
N MET A 219 0.49 -12.27 17.01
CA MET A 219 -0.90 -11.95 16.63
C MET A 219 -0.95 -11.20 15.31
N THR A 220 -1.97 -11.48 14.52
CA THR A 220 -2.34 -10.59 13.43
C THR A 220 -2.84 -9.25 13.99
N VAL A 221 -2.77 -8.19 13.17
CA VAL A 221 -3.31 -6.87 13.53
C VAL A 221 -4.77 -6.97 14.00
N ARG A 222 -5.61 -7.75 13.30
CA ARG A 222 -7.03 -7.97 13.68
C ARG A 222 -7.17 -8.67 15.04
N GLN A 223 -6.34 -9.67 15.33
CA GLN A 223 -6.33 -10.35 16.63
C GLN A 223 -5.86 -9.42 17.74
N ALA A 224 -4.84 -8.59 17.47
CA ALA A 224 -4.32 -7.64 18.42
C ALA A 224 -5.37 -6.56 18.80
N ILE A 225 -6.16 -6.08 17.84
CA ILE A 225 -7.28 -5.15 18.10
C ILE A 225 -8.28 -5.76 19.11
N GLN A 226 -8.55 -7.06 19.01
CA GLN A 226 -9.47 -7.75 19.92
C GLN A 226 -8.84 -8.04 21.30
N PHE A 227 -7.51 -8.16 21.35
CA PHE A 227 -6.78 -8.49 22.57
C PHE A 227 -6.52 -7.27 23.47
N PHE A 228 -6.28 -6.09 22.86
CA PHE A 228 -6.00 -4.86 23.58
C PHE A 228 -7.27 -4.03 23.79
N GLU A 229 -7.37 -3.36 24.94
CA GLU A 229 -8.52 -2.52 25.35
C GLU A 229 -8.22 -1.03 25.25
N ASP A 230 -6.94 -0.66 25.16
CA ASP A 230 -6.51 0.73 25.08
C ASP A 230 -6.92 1.35 23.73
N ALA A 231 -7.72 2.42 23.79
CA ALA A 231 -8.30 3.05 22.62
C ALA A 231 -7.26 3.66 21.67
N ASP A 232 -6.20 4.27 22.20
CA ASP A 232 -5.14 4.88 21.39
C ASP A 232 -4.31 3.81 20.69
N PHE A 233 -4.06 2.70 21.38
CA PHE A 233 -3.38 1.56 20.84
C PHE A 233 -4.20 0.89 19.72
N VAL A 234 -5.48 0.65 19.97
CA VAL A 234 -6.42 0.07 18.99
C VAL A 234 -6.53 0.97 17.77
N LYS A 235 -6.58 2.31 17.95
CA LYS A 235 -6.62 3.26 16.84
C LYS A 235 -5.39 3.15 15.93
N LYS A 236 -4.19 3.00 16.48
CA LYS A 236 -2.96 2.79 15.68
C LYS A 236 -3.01 1.48 14.89
N LEU A 237 -3.48 0.38 15.51
CA LEU A 237 -3.66 -0.89 14.82
C LEU A 237 -4.70 -0.80 13.70
N ASP A 238 -5.78 -0.06 13.92
CA ASP A 238 -6.85 0.12 12.95
C ASP A 238 -6.36 0.83 11.66
N THR A 239 -5.34 1.68 11.73
CA THR A 239 -4.74 2.27 10.52
C THR A 239 -4.23 1.21 9.54
N LEU A 240 -3.66 0.11 10.05
CA LEU A 240 -3.25 -1.03 9.19
C LEU A 240 -4.46 -1.76 8.59
N VAL A 241 -5.55 -1.90 9.34
CA VAL A 241 -6.78 -2.51 8.80
C VAL A 241 -7.37 -1.64 7.69
N GLN A 242 -7.36 -0.32 7.86
CA GLN A 242 -7.88 0.65 6.88
C GLN A 242 -7.13 0.61 5.54
N VAL A 243 -5.84 0.28 5.56
CA VAL A 243 -5.04 0.11 4.33
C VAL A 243 -5.02 -1.35 3.82
N GLY A 244 -5.88 -2.23 4.35
CA GLY A 244 -6.01 -3.62 3.92
C GLY A 244 -4.95 -4.57 4.47
N LEU A 245 -4.21 -4.19 5.52
CA LEU A 245 -3.10 -4.98 6.10
C LEU A 245 -3.46 -5.64 7.46
N GLY A 246 -4.74 -5.84 7.74
CA GLY A 246 -5.19 -6.43 9.00
C GLY A 246 -4.76 -7.89 9.23
N TYR A 247 -4.28 -8.58 8.21
CA TYR A 247 -3.78 -9.95 8.25
C TYR A 247 -2.30 -10.05 8.64
N LEU A 248 -1.52 -8.95 8.56
CA LEU A 248 -0.11 -8.97 8.92
C LEU A 248 0.07 -9.28 10.41
N HIS A 249 1.11 -10.06 10.72
CA HIS A 249 1.53 -10.27 12.11
C HIS A 249 2.32 -9.06 12.62
N LEU A 250 2.17 -8.74 13.91
CA LEU A 250 2.86 -7.59 14.52
C LEU A 250 4.38 -7.71 14.44
N ASN A 251 4.91 -8.94 14.50
CA ASN A 251 6.35 -9.25 14.43
C ASN A 251 6.84 -9.60 13.02
N GLN A 252 5.98 -9.61 12.01
CA GLN A 252 6.39 -9.97 10.65
C GLN A 252 7.54 -9.08 10.18
N SER A 253 8.59 -9.68 9.60
CA SER A 253 9.69 -8.87 9.06
C SER A 253 9.19 -8.03 7.88
N MET A 254 9.46 -6.73 7.91
CA MET A 254 9.10 -5.88 6.77
C MET A 254 9.86 -6.23 5.50
N THR A 255 10.99 -6.97 5.60
CA THR A 255 11.73 -7.46 4.43
C THR A 255 11.00 -8.57 3.67
N THR A 256 9.99 -9.21 4.28
CA THR A 256 9.15 -10.24 3.65
C THR A 256 7.90 -9.67 2.98
N LEU A 257 7.64 -8.39 3.16
CA LEU A 257 6.48 -7.72 2.58
C LEU A 257 6.73 -7.36 1.11
N SER A 258 5.69 -7.45 0.31
CA SER A 258 5.71 -6.92 -1.06
C SER A 258 5.90 -5.40 -1.06
N GLY A 259 6.33 -4.83 -2.19
CA GLY A 259 6.48 -3.39 -2.33
C GLY A 259 5.20 -2.62 -2.03
N GLY A 260 4.05 -3.12 -2.48
CA GLY A 260 2.74 -2.53 -2.20
C GLY A 260 2.33 -2.62 -0.73
N GLU A 261 2.64 -3.73 -0.03
CA GLU A 261 2.40 -3.84 1.42
C GLU A 261 3.26 -2.86 2.21
N LEU A 262 4.54 -2.73 1.87
CA LEU A 262 5.45 -1.75 2.47
C LEU A 262 4.93 -0.32 2.30
N GLN A 263 4.49 0.02 1.11
CA GLN A 263 3.91 1.32 0.80
C GLN A 263 2.66 1.59 1.65
N ARG A 264 1.77 0.59 1.82
CA ARG A 264 0.58 0.72 2.66
C ARG A 264 0.90 0.82 4.16
N VAL A 265 1.94 0.15 4.65
CA VAL A 265 2.43 0.35 6.04
C VAL A 265 2.89 1.80 6.24
N LYS A 266 3.63 2.37 5.27
CA LYS A 266 4.03 3.78 5.30
C LYS A 266 2.83 4.72 5.26
N LEU A 267 1.84 4.44 4.41
CA LEU A 267 0.59 5.19 4.36
C LEU A 267 -0.14 5.13 5.72
N ALA A 268 -0.25 3.95 6.32
CA ALA A 268 -0.89 3.77 7.63
C ALA A 268 -0.27 4.66 8.71
N SER A 269 1.06 4.83 8.70
CA SER A 269 1.77 5.69 9.67
C SER A 269 1.47 7.19 9.50
N LYS A 270 0.84 7.60 8.39
CA LYS A 270 0.60 8.99 8.02
C LYS A 270 -0.89 9.36 7.91
N LEU A 271 -1.80 8.46 8.27
CA LEU A 271 -3.25 8.68 8.11
C LEU A 271 -3.83 9.80 8.98
N ASP A 272 -3.20 10.12 10.10
CA ASP A 272 -3.65 11.19 11.00
C ASP A 272 -3.12 12.59 10.59
N GLU A 273 -2.23 12.68 9.61
CA GLU A 273 -1.71 13.95 9.09
C GLU A 273 -2.81 14.75 8.36
N ARG A 274 -2.79 16.09 8.54
CA ARG A 274 -3.79 16.99 7.96
C ARG A 274 -3.13 18.18 7.28
N GLY A 275 -3.76 18.68 6.23
CA GLY A 275 -3.27 19.85 5.49
C GLY A 275 -1.96 19.57 4.74
N GLN A 276 -1.60 18.31 4.54
CA GLN A 276 -0.35 17.89 3.91
C GLN A 276 -0.56 17.59 2.43
N ILE A 277 0.55 17.59 1.68
CA ILE A 277 0.59 17.09 0.31
C ILE A 277 1.16 15.67 0.31
N PHE A 278 0.39 14.74 -0.23
CA PHE A 278 0.79 13.35 -0.42
C PHE A 278 1.05 13.08 -1.90
N ILE A 279 2.14 12.40 -2.20
CA ILE A 279 2.41 11.81 -3.51
C ILE A 279 2.44 10.30 -3.35
N LEU A 280 1.53 9.61 -4.01
CA LEU A 280 1.34 8.17 -3.97
C LEU A 280 1.68 7.61 -5.36
N ASP A 281 2.62 6.67 -5.42
CA ASP A 281 3.10 6.08 -6.67
C ASP A 281 2.54 4.67 -6.81
N GLU A 282 1.58 4.47 -7.73
CA GLU A 282 0.86 3.22 -8.02
C GLU A 282 0.34 2.50 -6.75
N PRO A 283 -0.45 3.19 -5.89
CA PRO A 283 -0.86 2.63 -4.59
C PRO A 283 -1.83 1.46 -4.70
N THR A 284 -2.42 1.22 -5.87
CA THR A 284 -3.36 0.11 -6.11
C THR A 284 -2.70 -1.12 -6.76
N ASP A 285 -1.40 -1.04 -7.05
CA ASP A 285 -0.67 -2.16 -7.65
C ASP A 285 -0.73 -3.42 -6.78
N GLY A 286 -1.02 -4.57 -7.40
CA GLY A 286 -1.16 -5.86 -6.73
C GLY A 286 -2.40 -5.99 -5.82
N LEU A 287 -3.36 -5.05 -5.87
CA LEU A 287 -4.57 -5.09 -5.05
C LEU A 287 -5.76 -5.73 -5.79
N HIS A 288 -6.49 -6.56 -5.05
CA HIS A 288 -7.81 -6.99 -5.50
C HIS A 288 -8.79 -5.82 -5.57
N LEU A 289 -9.77 -5.88 -6.49
CA LEU A 289 -10.73 -4.80 -6.74
C LEU A 289 -11.50 -4.33 -5.48
N ASP A 290 -11.77 -5.21 -4.53
CA ASP A 290 -12.41 -4.85 -3.25
C ASP A 290 -11.49 -3.98 -2.37
N ASP A 291 -10.19 -4.30 -2.35
CA ASP A 291 -9.20 -3.54 -1.60
C ASP A 291 -8.96 -2.17 -2.24
N ILE A 292 -8.99 -2.07 -3.58
CA ILE A 292 -8.95 -0.78 -4.29
C ILE A 292 -10.11 0.11 -3.83
N ARG A 293 -11.34 -0.42 -3.74
CA ARG A 293 -12.49 0.35 -3.26
C ARG A 293 -12.33 0.84 -1.82
N ARG A 294 -11.77 0.00 -0.94
CA ARG A 294 -11.48 0.41 0.45
C ARG A 294 -10.44 1.51 0.49
N LEU A 295 -9.38 1.38 -0.32
CA LEU A 295 -8.33 2.38 -0.42
C LEU A 295 -8.86 3.71 -0.98
N MET A 296 -9.74 3.69 -1.98
CA MET A 296 -10.37 4.90 -2.51
C MET A 296 -11.24 5.62 -1.47
N LYS A 297 -11.99 4.89 -0.64
CA LYS A 297 -12.71 5.50 0.50
C LYS A 297 -11.76 6.17 1.48
N LEU A 298 -10.59 5.56 1.73
CA LEU A 298 -9.56 6.14 2.57
C LEU A 298 -9.00 7.42 1.96
N PHE A 299 -8.64 7.43 0.67
CA PHE A 299 -8.14 8.61 -0.03
C PHE A 299 -9.16 9.76 -0.04
N ASN A 300 -10.43 9.47 -0.28
CA ASN A 300 -11.50 10.46 -0.18
C ASN A 300 -11.56 11.08 1.23
N ARG A 301 -11.50 10.26 2.29
CA ARG A 301 -11.49 10.76 3.67
C ARG A 301 -10.25 11.62 3.97
N MET A 302 -9.05 11.20 3.52
CA MET A 302 -7.83 12.00 3.68
C MET A 302 -7.97 13.36 2.99
N THR A 303 -8.55 13.40 1.80
CA THR A 303 -8.81 14.64 1.06
C THR A 303 -9.84 15.52 1.80
N ASP A 304 -10.91 14.93 2.35
CA ASP A 304 -11.92 15.64 3.16
C ASP A 304 -11.33 16.24 4.45
N GLN A 305 -10.20 15.72 4.94
CA GLN A 305 -9.44 16.27 6.06
C GLN A 305 -8.53 17.44 5.67
N GLY A 306 -8.60 17.91 4.41
CA GLY A 306 -7.83 19.04 3.90
C GLY A 306 -6.48 18.68 3.28
N ASN A 307 -6.20 17.39 3.05
CA ASN A 307 -4.98 16.98 2.38
C ASN A 307 -5.09 17.13 0.86
N THR A 308 -3.96 17.34 0.20
CA THR A 308 -3.80 17.22 -1.24
C THR A 308 -3.24 15.85 -1.58
N LEU A 309 -3.86 15.13 -2.49
CA LEU A 309 -3.38 13.83 -2.93
C LEU A 309 -3.02 13.90 -4.42
N PHE A 310 -1.74 13.66 -4.75
CA PHE A 310 -1.29 13.39 -6.11
C PHE A 310 -1.04 11.89 -6.22
N ILE A 311 -1.82 11.21 -7.05
CA ILE A 311 -1.79 9.75 -7.20
C ILE A 311 -1.31 9.44 -8.62
N ILE A 312 -0.10 8.89 -8.76
CA ILE A 312 0.36 8.36 -10.03
C ILE A 312 -0.35 7.03 -10.22
N GLU A 313 -1.20 6.92 -11.23
CA GLU A 313 -2.02 5.75 -11.46
C GLU A 313 -2.39 5.54 -12.94
N HIS A 314 -2.68 4.30 -13.27
CA HIS A 314 -3.20 3.89 -14.57
C HIS A 314 -4.56 3.19 -14.47
N SER A 315 -5.04 2.90 -13.25
CA SER A 315 -6.35 2.29 -13.00
C SER A 315 -7.50 3.23 -13.35
N LEU A 316 -8.38 2.79 -14.25
CA LEU A 316 -9.59 3.54 -14.64
C LEU A 316 -10.55 3.72 -13.46
N ASP A 317 -10.63 2.73 -12.56
CA ASP A 317 -11.47 2.82 -11.36
C ASP A 317 -11.01 3.95 -10.42
N VAL A 318 -9.69 4.18 -10.31
CA VAL A 318 -9.12 5.29 -9.54
C VAL A 318 -9.39 6.63 -10.25
N MET A 319 -9.21 6.68 -11.56
CA MET A 319 -9.46 7.88 -12.37
C MET A 319 -10.92 8.35 -12.29
N LYS A 320 -11.88 7.41 -12.27
CA LYS A 320 -13.32 7.73 -12.15
C LYS A 320 -13.69 8.40 -10.82
N ASP A 321 -12.94 8.12 -9.76
CA ASP A 321 -13.18 8.67 -8.41
C ASP A 321 -12.32 9.90 -8.10
N ALA A 322 -11.39 10.29 -9.00
CA ALA A 322 -10.56 11.47 -8.87
C ALA A 322 -11.38 12.78 -8.92
N ASP A 323 -10.88 13.84 -8.32
CA ASP A 323 -11.41 15.20 -8.50
C ASP A 323 -10.82 15.88 -9.74
N TYR A 324 -9.58 15.52 -10.07
CA TYR A 324 -8.81 16.10 -11.17
C TYR A 324 -7.88 15.07 -11.79
N ILE A 325 -7.61 15.18 -13.07
CA ILE A 325 -6.68 14.32 -13.81
C ILE A 325 -5.67 15.19 -14.55
N VAL A 326 -4.41 14.83 -14.48
CA VAL A 326 -3.34 15.39 -15.31
C VAL A 326 -2.75 14.23 -16.12
N GLU A 327 -2.92 14.24 -17.43
CA GLU A 327 -2.44 13.19 -18.31
C GLU A 327 -1.21 13.62 -19.08
N LEU A 328 -0.18 12.77 -19.03
CA LEU A 328 1.07 12.95 -19.77
C LEU A 328 1.22 11.89 -20.88
N GLY A 329 1.82 12.29 -21.97
CA GLY A 329 2.05 11.41 -23.11
C GLY A 329 2.72 12.09 -24.30
N PRO A 330 2.37 11.65 -25.54
CA PRO A 330 1.42 10.56 -25.88
C PRO A 330 1.99 9.16 -25.71
N GLY A 331 3.32 8.99 -25.64
CA GLY A 331 4.01 7.73 -25.49
C GLY A 331 4.97 7.70 -24.31
N GLY A 332 5.81 6.66 -24.23
CA GLY A 332 6.89 6.55 -23.25
C GLY A 332 8.24 7.07 -23.75
N GLY A 333 9.18 7.31 -22.83
CA GLY A 333 10.53 7.77 -23.15
C GLY A 333 10.56 9.08 -23.92
N LEU A 334 11.27 9.13 -25.05
CA LEU A 334 11.38 10.32 -25.90
C LEU A 334 10.05 10.76 -26.52
N ALA A 335 9.08 9.87 -26.69
CA ALA A 335 7.74 10.20 -27.17
C ALA A 335 6.81 10.76 -26.08
N GLY A 336 7.20 10.65 -24.81
CA GLY A 336 6.46 11.19 -23.65
C GLY A 336 6.81 12.64 -23.32
N GLY A 337 6.49 13.03 -22.08
CA GLY A 337 6.91 14.28 -21.46
C GLY A 337 6.09 15.50 -21.83
N SER A 338 4.98 15.33 -22.55
CA SER A 338 4.07 16.44 -22.92
C SER A 338 2.76 16.33 -22.15
N LEU A 339 2.14 17.47 -21.85
CA LEU A 339 0.79 17.53 -21.28
C LEU A 339 -0.24 17.23 -22.37
N LEU A 340 -1.07 16.25 -22.16
CA LEU A 340 -2.18 15.90 -23.03
C LEU A 340 -3.51 16.44 -22.53
N PHE A 341 -3.74 16.38 -21.23
CA PHE A 341 -4.96 16.82 -20.60
C PHE A 341 -4.72 17.28 -19.16
N ALA A 342 -5.51 18.25 -18.69
CA ALA A 342 -5.61 18.65 -17.29
C ALA A 342 -7.05 19.17 -17.03
N GLY A 343 -7.80 18.49 -16.18
CA GLY A 343 -9.21 18.77 -15.91
C GLY A 343 -9.88 17.71 -15.07
N THR A 344 -11.19 17.77 -14.93
CA THR A 344 -12.00 16.76 -14.22
C THR A 344 -12.14 15.48 -15.06
N PRO A 345 -12.42 14.31 -14.45
CA PRO A 345 -12.70 13.07 -15.17
C PRO A 345 -13.81 13.21 -16.23
N LYS A 346 -14.84 14.03 -15.97
CA LYS A 346 -15.91 14.30 -16.92
C LYS A 346 -15.43 15.07 -18.14
N GLU A 347 -14.59 16.09 -17.94
CA GLU A 347 -14.00 16.87 -19.04
C GLU A 347 -13.06 16.02 -19.90
N MET A 348 -12.38 15.01 -19.29
CA MET A 348 -11.52 14.08 -20.03
C MET A 348 -12.28 13.30 -21.11
N LEU A 349 -13.55 12.98 -20.91
CA LEU A 349 -14.36 12.29 -21.90
C LEU A 349 -14.49 13.05 -23.23
N GLU A 350 -14.32 14.38 -23.21
CA GLU A 350 -14.40 15.25 -24.40
C GLU A 350 -13.01 15.71 -24.87
N ALA A 351 -11.93 15.29 -24.21
CA ALA A 351 -10.57 15.75 -24.52
C ALA A 351 -9.98 15.02 -25.74
N GLU A 352 -9.93 15.67 -26.89
CA GLU A 352 -9.46 15.07 -28.15
C GLU A 352 -8.01 14.55 -28.11
N ARG A 353 -7.15 15.18 -27.31
CA ARG A 353 -5.71 14.82 -27.19
C ARG A 353 -5.46 13.71 -26.17
N SER A 354 -6.44 13.33 -25.35
CA SER A 354 -6.30 12.31 -24.33
C SER A 354 -6.23 10.92 -24.94
N VAL A 355 -5.20 10.17 -24.59
CA VAL A 355 -5.05 8.75 -24.97
C VAL A 355 -5.94 7.87 -24.10
N THR A 356 -6.18 8.27 -22.85
CA THR A 356 -6.97 7.51 -21.86
C THR A 356 -8.48 7.64 -22.07
N ARG A 357 -8.92 8.69 -22.78
CA ARG A 357 -10.33 9.02 -23.00
C ARG A 357 -11.21 7.83 -23.47
N GLU A 358 -10.76 7.11 -24.48
CA GLU A 358 -11.54 6.02 -25.07
C GLU A 358 -11.72 4.87 -24.07
N TYR A 359 -10.65 4.48 -23.40
CA TYR A 359 -10.69 3.45 -22.35
C TYR A 359 -11.61 3.86 -21.19
N LEU A 360 -11.56 5.14 -20.80
CA LEU A 360 -12.42 5.65 -19.73
C LEU A 360 -13.91 5.60 -20.16
N ARG A 361 -14.25 5.93 -21.39
CA ARG A 361 -15.61 5.82 -21.95
C ARG A 361 -16.11 4.37 -21.99
N GLU A 362 -15.31 3.45 -22.48
CA GLU A 362 -15.67 2.03 -22.57
C GLU A 362 -15.88 1.39 -21.19
N SER A 363 -15.21 1.91 -20.17
CA SER A 363 -15.29 1.39 -18.81
C SER A 363 -16.52 1.87 -18.04
N LEU A 364 -17.27 2.88 -18.53
CA LEU A 364 -18.53 3.37 -17.96
C LEU A 364 -19.70 2.45 -18.34
#